data_401e5856155b38a1e7e5e54cbd8c7843
#
_entry.id   401e5856155b38a1e7e5e54cbd8c7843
#
_cell.length_a   1.000
_cell.length_b   1.000
_cell.length_c   1.000
_cell.angle_alpha   90.00
_cell.angle_beta   90.00
_cell.angle_gamma   90.00
#
_symmetry.space_group_name_H-M   'P 1'
#
loop_
_entity.id
_entity.type
_entity.pdbx_description
1 polymer ?
#
loop_
_entity_poly.entity_id
_entity_poly.type
_entity_poly.pdbx_seq_one_letter_code
_entity_poly.pdbx_strand_id
1 'polypeptide(L)'
;MQEAAANGGASSVHWRDTQLTSVVASTPSRQDMRVGGGFISVVFVRSLAEVASFIRESDQTITYFGWERGEIESIAASHVGPGVSRWAPIGTALDFDFIWDGYDIPFELTRLVRVG
;
A
#
# COMPACT_ATOMS: atom_id res chain seq x y z
N MET A 1 -0.28 14.95 -14.31
CA MET A 1 -0.65 15.94 -13.28
C MET A 1 -1.83 16.81 -13.66
N GLN A 2 -1.84 17.43 -14.83
CA GLN A 2 -3.00 18.17 -15.34
C GLN A 2 -4.24 17.30 -15.57
N GLU A 3 -4.09 16.04 -15.90
CA GLU A 3 -5.22 15.12 -16.14
C GLU A 3 -6.06 14.81 -14.89
N ALA A 4 -5.45 14.64 -13.72
CA ALA A 4 -6.21 14.35 -12.49
C ALA A 4 -7.08 15.55 -12.06
N ALA A 5 -6.60 16.76 -12.28
CA ALA A 5 -7.36 17.99 -12.04
C ALA A 5 -8.41 18.25 -13.14
N ALA A 6 -8.12 17.87 -14.38
CA ALA A 6 -9.02 18.06 -15.53
C ALA A 6 -10.23 17.11 -15.49
N ASN A 7 -10.09 15.93 -14.90
CA ASN A 7 -11.17 14.93 -14.84
C ASN A 7 -12.11 15.10 -13.63
N GLY A 8 -12.02 16.20 -12.89
CA GLY A 8 -12.93 16.52 -11.77
C GLY A 8 -12.83 15.59 -10.56
N GLY A 9 -11.85 14.71 -10.53
CA GLY A 9 -11.65 13.74 -9.45
C GLY A 9 -10.85 14.26 -8.24
N ALA A 10 -10.28 15.46 -8.32
CA ALA A 10 -9.50 16.07 -7.27
C ALA A 10 -10.28 17.21 -6.58
N SER A 11 -10.34 17.21 -5.24
CA SER A 11 -10.88 18.31 -4.47
C SER A 11 -9.83 19.41 -4.22
N SER A 12 -8.56 19.03 -4.11
CA SER A 12 -7.44 19.97 -4.00
C SER A 12 -6.13 19.37 -4.48
N VAL A 13 -5.23 20.23 -4.94
CA VAL A 13 -3.86 19.88 -5.32
C VAL A 13 -2.90 20.76 -4.51
N HIS A 14 -2.00 20.14 -3.78
CA HIS A 14 -1.00 20.82 -2.99
C HIS A 14 0.39 20.56 -3.55
N TRP A 15 1.11 21.62 -3.84
CA TRP A 15 2.50 21.58 -4.31
C TRP A 15 3.43 21.90 -3.14
N ARG A 16 4.36 21.03 -2.88
CA ARG A 16 5.40 21.29 -1.91
C ARG A 16 6.73 21.19 -2.64
N ASP A 17 7.17 22.33 -3.21
CA ASP A 17 8.32 22.44 -4.09
C ASP A 17 8.21 21.64 -5.41
N THR A 18 9.33 21.40 -6.09
CA THR A 18 9.39 20.63 -7.34
C THR A 18 9.44 19.12 -7.14
N GLN A 19 9.52 18.64 -5.88
CA GLN A 19 9.76 17.24 -5.55
C GLN A 19 8.51 16.52 -5.05
N LEU A 20 7.53 17.23 -4.48
CA LEU A 20 6.36 16.64 -3.90
C LEU A 20 5.07 17.30 -4.38
N THR A 21 4.16 16.48 -4.88
CA THR A 21 2.79 16.89 -5.21
C THR A 21 1.81 15.96 -4.52
N SER A 22 0.88 16.51 -3.74
CA SER A 22 -0.23 15.74 -3.21
C SER A 22 -1.55 16.16 -3.85
N VAL A 23 -2.38 15.18 -4.18
CA VAL A 23 -3.72 15.38 -4.73
C VAL A 23 -4.71 14.72 -3.79
N VAL A 24 -5.64 15.54 -3.28
CA VAL A 24 -6.74 15.05 -2.45
C VAL A 24 -7.91 14.69 -3.37
N ALA A 25 -8.34 13.44 -3.34
CA ALA A 25 -9.48 13.00 -4.12
C ALA A 25 -10.81 13.51 -3.52
N SER A 26 -11.71 13.97 -4.36
CA SER A 26 -13.06 14.44 -3.96
C SER A 26 -13.99 13.30 -3.59
N THR A 27 -13.74 12.11 -4.14
CA THR A 27 -14.45 10.87 -3.82
C THR A 27 -13.44 9.77 -3.51
N PRO A 28 -13.75 8.83 -2.60
CA PRO A 28 -12.89 7.70 -2.34
C PRO A 28 -12.73 6.84 -3.60
N SER A 29 -11.71 7.13 -4.38
CA SER A 29 -11.35 6.34 -5.56
C SER A 29 -9.84 6.34 -5.71
N ARG A 30 -9.30 5.21 -6.07
CA ARG A 30 -7.90 5.07 -6.37
C ARG A 30 -7.67 5.28 -7.87
N GLN A 31 -6.79 6.22 -8.21
CA GLN A 31 -6.40 6.42 -9.61
C GLN A 31 -5.57 5.23 -10.11
N ASP A 32 -5.84 4.79 -11.34
CA ASP A 32 -5.17 3.65 -11.95
C ASP A 32 -3.75 3.95 -12.41
N MET A 33 -3.42 5.23 -12.56
CA MET A 33 -2.10 5.63 -13.00
C MET A 33 -1.10 5.66 -11.85
N ARG A 34 -0.03 4.90 -11.99
CA ARG A 34 1.17 5.04 -11.15
C ARG A 34 1.95 6.25 -11.64
N VAL A 35 1.88 7.33 -10.91
CA VAL A 35 2.69 8.52 -11.17
C VAL A 35 3.89 8.48 -10.23
N GLY A 36 5.09 8.42 -10.79
CA GLY A 36 6.33 8.52 -10.00
C GLY A 36 6.70 9.96 -9.65
N GLY A 37 7.91 10.17 -9.11
CA GLY A 37 8.46 11.52 -8.94
C GLY A 37 7.79 12.34 -7.84
N GLY A 38 7.50 11.73 -6.69
CA GLY A 38 6.97 12.47 -5.53
C GLY A 38 5.49 12.82 -5.62
N PHE A 39 4.72 12.09 -6.43
CA PHE A 39 3.27 12.24 -6.47
C PHE A 39 2.59 11.39 -5.39
N ILE A 40 1.75 12.00 -4.57
CA ILE A 40 0.96 11.34 -3.53
C ILE A 40 -0.52 11.60 -3.78
N SER A 41 -1.29 10.52 -3.90
CA SER A 41 -2.75 10.58 -3.88
C SER A 41 -3.24 10.42 -2.45
N VAL A 42 -4.05 11.35 -1.98
CA VAL A 42 -4.64 11.33 -0.63
C VAL A 42 -6.12 11.04 -0.76
N VAL A 43 -6.57 10.02 -0.05
CA VAL A 43 -7.97 9.59 -0.02
C VAL A 43 -8.42 9.55 1.43
N PHE A 44 -9.54 10.21 1.73
CA PHE A 44 -10.19 10.12 3.03
C PHE A 44 -11.16 8.96 3.06
N VAL A 45 -11.01 8.10 4.05
CA VAL A 45 -11.89 6.95 4.30
C VAL A 45 -12.58 7.07 5.66
N ARG A 46 -13.74 6.46 5.81
CA ARG A 46 -14.52 6.51 7.04
C ARG A 46 -14.10 5.47 8.08
N SER A 47 -13.48 4.40 7.62
CA SER A 47 -13.03 3.30 8.47
C SER A 47 -11.84 2.58 7.84
N LEU A 48 -11.08 1.87 8.68
CA LEU A 48 -9.99 1.03 8.22
C LEU A 48 -10.48 -0.09 7.29
N ALA A 49 -11.68 -0.62 7.53
CA ALA A 49 -12.27 -1.66 6.68
C ALA A 49 -12.50 -1.20 5.23
N GLU A 50 -12.75 0.10 5.02
CA GLU A 50 -12.90 0.66 3.67
C GLU A 50 -11.58 0.62 2.88
N VAL A 51 -10.42 0.61 3.56
CA VAL A 51 -9.10 0.49 2.92
C VAL A 51 -8.98 -0.80 2.11
N ALA A 52 -9.57 -1.89 2.58
CA ALA A 52 -9.53 -3.18 1.86
C ALA A 52 -10.09 -3.09 0.44
N SER A 53 -11.04 -2.20 0.19
CA SER A 53 -11.61 -1.99 -1.16
C SER A 53 -10.65 -1.31 -2.15
N PHE A 54 -9.58 -0.70 -1.65
CA PHE A 54 -8.56 -0.04 -2.47
C PHE A 54 -7.34 -0.91 -2.75
N ILE A 55 -7.22 -2.05 -2.07
CA ILE A 55 -6.10 -2.98 -2.25
C ILE A 55 -6.21 -3.66 -3.62
N ARG A 56 -5.09 -3.71 -4.33
CA ARG A 56 -4.97 -4.33 -5.65
C ARG A 56 -3.87 -5.40 -5.63
N GLU A 57 -3.95 -6.32 -6.55
CA GLU A 57 -2.92 -7.36 -6.77
C GLU A 57 -1.51 -6.78 -6.95
N SER A 58 -1.41 -5.59 -7.49
CA SER A 58 -0.14 -4.90 -7.69
C SER A 58 0.46 -4.25 -6.44
N ASP A 59 -0.25 -4.28 -5.30
CA ASP A 59 0.23 -3.70 -4.05
C ASP A 59 0.96 -4.79 -3.26
N GLN A 60 2.20 -4.54 -2.89
CA GLN A 60 3.02 -5.50 -2.14
C GLN A 60 3.08 -5.16 -0.66
N THR A 61 3.22 -3.88 -0.33
CA THR A 61 3.38 -3.44 1.06
C THR A 61 2.43 -2.29 1.36
N ILE A 62 1.73 -2.39 2.48
CA ILE A 62 0.98 -1.28 3.08
C ILE A 62 1.71 -0.83 4.33
N THR A 63 1.98 0.48 4.43
CA THR A 63 2.49 1.07 5.67
C THR A 63 1.37 1.75 6.43
N TYR A 64 1.41 1.67 7.76
CA TYR A 64 0.40 2.24 8.63
C TYR A 64 0.99 3.10 9.74
N PHE A 65 0.17 4.01 10.25
CA PHE A 65 0.50 4.87 11.38
C PHE A 65 -0.76 5.18 12.19
N GLY A 66 -0.63 5.18 13.52
CA GLY A 66 -1.74 5.52 14.43
C GLY A 66 -2.77 4.41 14.66
N TRP A 67 -2.50 3.19 14.22
CA TRP A 67 -3.33 2.01 14.44
C TRP A 67 -2.59 1.01 15.33
N GLU A 68 -3.35 0.33 16.18
CA GLU A 68 -2.80 -0.75 16.98
C GLU A 68 -2.56 -2.00 16.12
N ARG A 69 -1.54 -2.78 16.48
CA ARG A 69 -1.15 -3.98 15.73
C ARG A 69 -2.32 -4.95 15.53
N GLY A 70 -3.13 -5.18 16.57
CA GLY A 70 -4.28 -6.09 16.50
C GLY A 70 -5.37 -5.65 15.51
N GLU A 71 -5.54 -4.33 15.31
CA GLU A 71 -6.46 -3.79 14.31
C GLU A 71 -5.96 -4.08 12.89
N ILE A 72 -4.65 -3.92 12.67
CA ILE A 72 -4.02 -4.23 11.39
C ILE A 72 -4.05 -5.74 11.11
N GLU A 73 -3.78 -6.59 12.11
CA GLU A 73 -3.87 -8.05 11.96
C GLU A 73 -5.29 -8.49 11.59
N SER A 74 -6.31 -7.86 12.19
CA SER A 74 -7.71 -8.16 11.89
C SER A 74 -8.07 -7.82 10.43
N ILE A 75 -7.63 -6.66 9.92
CA ILE A 75 -7.92 -6.30 8.54
C ILE A 75 -7.11 -7.12 7.55
N ALA A 76 -5.85 -7.39 7.85
CA ALA A 76 -4.99 -8.25 7.03
C ALA A 76 -5.60 -9.66 6.90
N ALA A 77 -6.10 -10.23 8.01
CA ALA A 77 -6.78 -11.52 8.01
C ALA A 77 -8.12 -11.51 7.26
N SER A 78 -8.81 -10.38 7.23
CA SER A 78 -10.10 -10.24 6.50
C SER A 78 -9.90 -10.02 5.00
N HIS A 79 -8.73 -9.58 4.58
CA HIS A 79 -8.41 -9.38 3.17
C HIS A 79 -8.02 -10.72 2.53
N VAL A 80 -9.00 -11.37 1.91
CA VAL A 80 -8.79 -12.61 1.15
C VAL A 80 -8.62 -12.27 -0.33
N GLY A 81 -7.38 -12.07 -0.76
CA GLY A 81 -7.10 -11.73 -2.16
C GLY A 81 -5.62 -11.62 -2.45
N PRO A 82 -5.24 -11.58 -3.73
CA PRO A 82 -3.86 -11.33 -4.13
C PRO A 82 -3.46 -9.89 -3.76
N GLY A 83 -2.17 -9.66 -3.67
CA GLY A 83 -1.58 -8.33 -3.46
C GLY A 83 -0.75 -8.27 -2.20
N VAL A 84 -1.22 -7.56 -1.21
CA VAL A 84 -0.42 -7.19 -0.03
C VAL A 84 0.10 -8.39 0.73
N SER A 85 1.41 -8.54 0.71
CA SER A 85 2.15 -9.55 1.46
C SER A 85 2.78 -9.00 2.75
N ARG A 86 2.80 -7.67 2.91
CA ARG A 86 3.43 -7.02 4.06
C ARG A 86 2.62 -5.83 4.56
N TRP A 87 2.41 -5.80 5.88
CA TRP A 87 1.88 -4.65 6.62
C TRP A 87 2.96 -4.19 7.61
N ALA A 88 3.41 -2.95 7.50
CA ALA A 88 4.53 -2.45 8.28
C ALA A 88 4.23 -1.07 8.87
N PRO A 89 4.70 -0.75 10.09
CA PRO A 89 4.68 0.62 10.57
C PRO A 89 5.40 1.55 9.61
N ILE A 90 4.92 2.79 9.49
CA ILE A 90 5.58 3.78 8.63
C ILE A 90 7.05 3.96 9.03
N GLY A 91 7.94 3.99 8.06
CA GLY A 91 9.39 4.07 8.27
C GLY A 91 10.10 2.71 8.31
N THR A 92 9.38 1.59 8.47
CA THR A 92 9.99 0.24 8.55
C THR A 92 9.75 -0.63 7.31
N ALA A 93 9.21 -0.06 6.25
CA ALA A 93 8.85 -0.81 5.03
C ALA A 93 10.04 -1.49 4.35
N LEU A 94 11.25 -0.95 4.52
CA LEU A 94 12.47 -1.48 3.93
C LEU A 94 13.34 -2.27 4.92
N ASP A 95 12.89 -2.44 6.17
CA ASP A 95 13.60 -3.27 7.13
C ASP A 95 13.55 -4.72 6.65
N PHE A 96 14.72 -5.34 6.55
CA PHE A 96 14.83 -6.71 6.07
C PHE A 96 14.18 -7.70 7.06
N ASP A 97 13.43 -8.65 6.51
CA ASP A 97 12.87 -9.79 7.24
C ASP A 97 13.03 -11.05 6.40
N PHE A 98 12.97 -12.22 7.06
CA PHE A 98 13.03 -13.51 6.35
C PHE A 98 11.78 -13.80 5.52
N ILE A 99 10.66 -13.18 5.86
CA ILE A 99 9.47 -13.18 4.99
C ILE A 99 9.50 -11.89 4.17
N TRP A 100 9.71 -12.00 2.87
CA TRP A 100 9.81 -10.88 1.97
C TRP A 100 8.94 -11.08 0.74
N ASP A 101 8.11 -10.10 0.41
CA ASP A 101 7.16 -10.16 -0.72
C ASP A 101 6.30 -11.43 -0.74
N GLY A 102 5.96 -11.97 0.44
CA GLY A 102 5.18 -13.18 0.59
C GLY A 102 5.95 -14.49 0.47
N TYR A 103 7.26 -14.43 0.29
CA TYR A 103 8.15 -15.60 0.23
C TYR A 103 8.87 -15.81 1.55
N ASP A 104 8.96 -17.08 1.97
CA ASP A 104 9.87 -17.51 3.04
C ASP A 104 11.26 -17.70 2.43
N ILE A 105 12.13 -16.68 2.55
CA ILE A 105 13.45 -16.67 1.90
C ILE A 105 14.31 -17.86 2.34
N PRO A 106 14.43 -18.23 3.62
CA PRO A 106 15.15 -19.43 4.03
C PRO A 106 14.65 -20.68 3.34
N PHE A 107 13.35 -20.85 3.19
CA PHE A 107 12.77 -22.01 2.52
C PHE A 107 13.07 -22.00 1.02
N GLU A 108 12.93 -20.85 0.35
CA GLU A 108 13.20 -20.71 -1.08
C GLU A 108 14.67 -20.92 -1.44
N LEU A 109 15.59 -20.59 -0.52
CA LEU A 109 17.04 -20.75 -0.73
C LEU A 109 17.57 -22.12 -0.31
N THR A 110 16.71 -23.04 0.17
CA THR A 110 17.09 -24.37 0.61
C THR A 110 16.44 -25.44 -0.25
N ARG A 111 16.93 -26.65 -0.17
CA ARG A 111 16.29 -27.82 -0.77
C ARG A 111 16.31 -28.99 0.19
N LEU A 112 15.26 -29.76 0.14
CA LEU A 112 15.18 -31.01 0.88
C LEU A 112 15.95 -32.10 0.14
N VAL A 113 16.84 -32.83 0.83
CA VAL A 113 17.53 -34.01 0.30
C VAL A 113 17.06 -35.21 1.09
N ARG A 114 16.55 -36.19 0.39
CA ARG A 114 16.21 -37.52 0.97
C ARG A 114 17.30 -38.52 0.62
N VAL A 115 17.81 -39.18 1.64
CA VAL A 115 18.67 -40.37 1.49
C VAL A 115 17.81 -41.58 1.86
N GLY A 116 17.69 -42.51 0.94
CA GLY A 116 16.94 -43.77 1.12
C GLY A 116 17.86 -44.93 1.55
#